data_fa06d84c11d07c39e27a95be1e69bcb3
#
_entry.id   fa06d84c11d07c39e27a95be1e69bcb3
#
_cell.length_a   1.000
_cell.length_b   1.000
_cell.length_c   1.000
_cell.angle_alpha   90.00
_cell.angle_beta   90.00
_cell.angle_gamma   90.00
#
_symmetry.space_group_name_H-M   'P 1'
#
loop_
_entity.id
_entity.type
_entity.pdbx_description
1 polymer ?
#
loop_
_entity_poly.entity_id
_entity_poly.type
_entity_poly.pdbx_seq_one_letter_code
_entity_poly.pdbx_strand_id
1 'polypeptide(L)'
;MSRHFFKTVLVGTMVLGFLGTAPHAGAQAKGVDAEGHAWWQHAVFYEVYPRSFADSNNDGIGDLNGITSKLDYLKELGVNAIWITPCFPSPQVDFGYDVSDYTAIDPMYGTMADFDRLVVEGKKRGIRVILDFVVNHSSDQHKWFLDSKSSKTSAHRDWYIWRDGKGPGQPPNNWLSTFGTPAWTLDPKTNQYYYHYFYPQQPDLNWRNPAVEKAMLDATRFWYKRGVAGFRLDAVDTLFEDPNLTDNPVLPGTDKFGRPNMDEKYDKKLPEVHDAMRKLRSVANEYGSVLIGETWTSNVDQLKDYYGANNDELQMPMDLMMTGFKGLSADEYRKHIAAVNAAGHWPVYVITNHDIVRSYTRYGDGKHNDDIAKMMAALYLTLRGSAIMYYGEEIGMENNDPKSKDDVQDPIGKLGWPLEKGRDGERTPMQWNEGVNAGFSKTKPWLPVPPSGKTHNVTDEMKDPNSVLSFYRQLLALRHQEAALLDGDYISLNNDDPNVLTYLRRYKDEAILVVLNMSGSQQKVTPDLNVLGYSSPQLAVMLTDVAKPPSHDARTLLMEPYAVYIAKVARYVVR
;
A
#
# COMPACT_ATOMS: atom_id res chain seq x y z
N MET A 1 -70.43 -8.89 -76.41
CA MET A 1 -69.32 -9.67 -75.77
C MET A 1 -68.12 -8.76 -75.59
N SER A 2 -68.03 -8.17 -74.47
CA SER A 2 -66.99 -7.15 -74.16
C SER A 2 -66.15 -7.63 -73.00
N ARG A 3 -64.83 -7.69 -73.14
CA ARG A 3 -63.91 -7.96 -72.13
C ARG A 3 -63.17 -6.67 -71.74
N HIS A 4 -63.40 -6.19 -70.54
CA HIS A 4 -62.69 -5.06 -69.97
C HIS A 4 -61.35 -5.52 -69.43
N PHE A 5 -60.28 -4.84 -69.86
CA PHE A 5 -58.92 -4.94 -69.25
C PHE A 5 -58.79 -3.84 -68.24
N PHE A 6 -58.58 -4.23 -66.98
CA PHE A 6 -58.12 -3.31 -65.91
C PHE A 6 -56.61 -3.20 -65.97
N LYS A 7 -56.10 -1.99 -66.12
CA LYS A 7 -54.70 -1.66 -65.94
C LYS A 7 -54.47 -1.31 -64.45
N THR A 8 -53.72 -2.12 -63.78
CA THR A 8 -53.24 -1.82 -62.40
C THR A 8 -51.98 -0.97 -62.51
N VAL A 9 -52.07 0.25 -61.96
CA VAL A 9 -50.88 1.14 -61.75
C VAL A 9 -50.22 0.76 -60.46
N LEU A 10 -48.99 0.26 -60.54
CA LEU A 10 -48.14 0.02 -59.38
C LEU A 10 -47.45 1.34 -58.96
N VAL A 11 -47.87 1.92 -57.85
CA VAL A 11 -47.14 3.05 -57.21
C VAL A 11 -46.02 2.44 -56.35
N GLY A 12 -44.79 2.55 -56.82
CA GLY A 12 -43.61 2.16 -56.08
C GLY A 12 -43.27 3.18 -54.98
N THR A 13 -43.54 2.83 -53.75
CA THR A 13 -43.09 3.63 -52.59
C THR A 13 -41.61 3.30 -52.32
N MET A 14 -40.74 4.24 -52.67
CA MET A 14 -39.30 4.19 -52.28
C MET A 14 -39.19 4.45 -50.79
N VAL A 15 -38.96 3.40 -49.98
CA VAL A 15 -38.58 3.52 -48.59
C VAL A 15 -37.06 3.78 -48.57
N LEU A 16 -36.67 5.03 -48.35
CA LEU A 16 -35.29 5.38 -47.99
C LEU A 16 -35.02 4.80 -46.59
N GLY A 17 -34.31 3.68 -46.55
CA GLY A 17 -33.75 3.14 -45.33
C GLY A 17 -32.63 4.07 -44.80
N PHE A 18 -32.93 4.85 -43.78
CA PHE A 18 -31.86 5.45 -42.94
C PHE A 18 -31.14 4.31 -42.23
N LEU A 19 -29.98 3.91 -42.74
CA LEU A 19 -28.99 3.16 -42.01
C LEU A 19 -28.45 4.09 -40.93
N GLY A 20 -29.12 4.12 -39.78
CA GLY A 20 -28.56 4.66 -38.54
C GLY A 20 -27.33 3.85 -38.20
N THR A 21 -26.16 4.43 -38.39
CA THR A 21 -24.92 3.92 -37.76
C THR A 21 -25.14 3.93 -36.26
N ALA A 22 -25.39 2.76 -35.68
CA ALA A 22 -25.30 2.59 -34.25
C ALA A 22 -23.90 3.11 -33.82
N PRO A 23 -23.79 3.92 -32.75
CA PRO A 23 -22.49 4.30 -32.26
C PRO A 23 -21.75 3.00 -31.93
N HIS A 24 -20.56 2.82 -32.53
CA HIS A 24 -19.65 1.78 -32.13
C HIS A 24 -19.44 1.99 -30.63
N ALA A 25 -19.95 1.08 -29.82
CA ALA A 25 -19.53 0.97 -28.44
C ALA A 25 -18.02 0.79 -28.48
N GLY A 26 -17.28 1.87 -28.22
CA GLY A 26 -15.84 1.83 -28.12
C GLY A 26 -15.51 0.69 -27.16
N ALA A 27 -14.58 -0.18 -27.55
CA ALA A 27 -14.12 -1.25 -26.69
C ALA A 27 -13.71 -0.60 -25.36
N GLN A 28 -14.44 -0.94 -24.30
CA GLN A 28 -14.15 -0.44 -22.95
C GLN A 28 -12.68 -0.76 -22.65
N ALA A 29 -11.89 0.24 -22.29
CA ALA A 29 -10.48 0.04 -21.99
C ALA A 29 -10.38 -1.05 -20.90
N LYS A 30 -9.46 -2.01 -21.06
CA LYS A 30 -9.31 -3.10 -20.10
C LYS A 30 -9.10 -2.52 -18.69
N GLY A 31 -9.93 -2.96 -17.72
CA GLY A 31 -9.80 -2.57 -16.31
C GLY A 31 -10.49 -1.26 -15.91
N VAL A 32 -11.36 -0.68 -16.78
CA VAL A 32 -12.13 0.53 -16.47
C VAL A 32 -13.61 0.17 -16.36
N ASP A 33 -14.32 0.72 -15.36
CA ASP A 33 -15.76 0.54 -15.16
C ASP A 33 -16.61 1.42 -16.12
N ALA A 34 -17.92 1.37 -15.96
CA ALA A 34 -18.85 2.13 -16.81
C ALA A 34 -18.74 3.66 -16.63
N GLU A 35 -18.29 4.09 -15.47
CA GLU A 35 -18.09 5.49 -15.06
C GLU A 35 -16.71 6.03 -15.45
N GLY A 36 -15.81 5.18 -15.91
CA GLY A 36 -14.47 5.54 -16.34
C GLY A 36 -13.38 5.37 -15.26
N HIS A 37 -13.71 4.77 -14.10
CA HIS A 37 -12.75 4.53 -13.04
C HIS A 37 -11.96 3.24 -13.30
N ALA A 38 -10.67 3.30 -13.11
CA ALA A 38 -9.87 2.09 -13.06
C ALA A 38 -10.19 1.30 -11.77
N TRP A 39 -10.20 -0.02 -11.86
CA TRP A 39 -10.61 -0.91 -10.77
C TRP A 39 -9.90 -0.63 -9.43
N TRP A 40 -8.64 -0.16 -9.48
CA TRP A 40 -7.81 0.12 -8.30
C TRP A 40 -8.21 1.40 -7.56
N GLN A 41 -8.92 2.32 -8.21
CA GLN A 41 -9.33 3.59 -7.59
C GLN A 41 -10.31 3.36 -6.44
N HIS A 42 -11.25 2.45 -6.59
CA HIS A 42 -12.24 2.14 -5.55
C HIS A 42 -11.86 0.93 -4.68
N ALA A 43 -10.73 0.27 -4.99
CA ALA A 43 -10.31 -0.92 -4.27
C ALA A 43 -9.79 -0.59 -2.87
N VAL A 44 -10.08 -1.50 -1.94
CA VAL A 44 -9.42 -1.60 -0.64
C VAL A 44 -8.32 -2.65 -0.78
N PHE A 45 -7.09 -2.22 -0.58
CA PHE A 45 -5.91 -3.07 -0.60
C PHE A 45 -5.60 -3.57 0.81
N TYR A 46 -5.13 -4.79 0.91
CA TYR A 46 -4.74 -5.40 2.18
C TYR A 46 -3.37 -6.04 2.02
N GLU A 47 -2.39 -5.53 2.76
CA GLU A 47 -1.03 -6.05 2.77
C GLU A 47 -0.96 -7.32 3.61
N VAL A 48 -0.52 -8.40 2.98
CA VAL A 48 -0.30 -9.71 3.59
C VAL A 48 1.19 -9.98 3.70
N TYR A 49 1.68 -10.17 4.91
CA TYR A 49 3.03 -10.68 5.17
C TYR A 49 2.95 -12.22 5.22
N PRO A 50 3.32 -12.96 4.15
CA PRO A 50 2.98 -14.37 4.00
C PRO A 50 3.50 -15.22 5.16
N ARG A 51 4.72 -14.99 5.64
CA ARG A 51 5.33 -15.72 6.77
C ARG A 51 4.50 -15.69 8.06
N SER A 52 3.68 -14.65 8.24
CA SER A 52 2.94 -14.37 9.48
C SER A 52 1.44 -14.43 9.33
N PHE A 53 0.90 -14.68 8.14
CA PHE A 53 -0.54 -14.58 7.94
C PHE A 53 -1.29 -15.84 8.36
N ALA A 54 -0.97 -16.99 7.79
CA ALA A 54 -1.56 -18.29 8.19
C ALA A 54 -0.67 -19.45 7.73
N ASP A 55 -0.39 -20.38 8.61
CA ASP A 55 0.42 -21.57 8.37
C ASP A 55 -0.48 -22.78 8.10
N SER A 56 -0.51 -23.26 6.87
CA SER A 56 -1.37 -24.38 6.46
C SER A 56 -0.72 -25.76 6.64
N ASN A 57 0.61 -25.82 6.65
CA ASN A 57 1.37 -27.06 6.71
C ASN A 57 1.92 -27.38 8.13
N ASN A 58 1.79 -26.42 9.05
CA ASN A 58 2.25 -26.47 10.43
C ASN A 58 3.78 -26.59 10.60
N ASP A 59 4.54 -25.87 9.79
CA ASP A 59 5.99 -25.75 9.96
C ASP A 59 6.43 -24.51 10.78
N GLY A 60 5.48 -23.67 11.16
CA GLY A 60 5.70 -22.42 11.92
C GLY A 60 5.84 -21.18 11.05
N ILE A 61 5.71 -21.33 9.74
CA ILE A 61 5.81 -20.26 8.75
C ILE A 61 4.51 -20.23 7.94
N GLY A 62 3.93 -19.05 7.76
CA GLY A 62 2.74 -18.90 6.93
C GLY A 62 3.05 -19.11 5.44
N ASP A 63 2.04 -19.51 4.67
CA ASP A 63 2.20 -19.95 3.29
C ASP A 63 1.03 -19.54 2.38
N LEU A 64 1.16 -19.75 1.06
CA LEU A 64 0.15 -19.37 0.06
C LEU A 64 -1.18 -20.12 0.23
N ASN A 65 -1.14 -21.36 0.73
CA ASN A 65 -2.36 -22.12 1.02
C ASN A 65 -3.05 -21.59 2.27
N GLY A 66 -2.28 -21.14 3.26
CA GLY A 66 -2.78 -20.40 4.41
C GLY A 66 -3.50 -19.13 3.97
N ILE A 67 -2.90 -18.32 3.10
CA ILE A 67 -3.55 -17.12 2.52
C ILE A 67 -4.84 -17.51 1.79
N THR A 68 -4.78 -18.55 0.94
CA THR A 68 -5.95 -19.05 0.19
C THR A 68 -7.09 -19.45 1.11
N SER A 69 -6.79 -20.06 2.26
CA SER A 69 -7.78 -20.49 3.25
C SER A 69 -8.52 -19.33 3.94
N LYS A 70 -7.95 -18.11 3.88
CA LYS A 70 -8.49 -16.89 4.51
C LYS A 70 -9.16 -15.92 3.54
N LEU A 71 -9.28 -16.27 2.27
CA LEU A 71 -9.89 -15.38 1.27
C LEU A 71 -11.36 -15.06 1.55
N ASP A 72 -12.12 -15.96 2.19
CA ASP A 72 -13.50 -15.69 2.57
C ASP A 72 -13.58 -14.63 3.67
N TYR A 73 -12.70 -14.69 4.67
CA TYR A 73 -12.55 -13.65 5.68
C TYR A 73 -12.23 -12.28 5.04
N LEU A 74 -11.26 -12.22 4.14
CA LEU A 74 -10.89 -10.98 3.46
C LEU A 74 -12.03 -10.40 2.61
N LYS A 75 -12.81 -11.28 1.95
CA LYS A 75 -14.02 -10.86 1.24
C LYS A 75 -15.07 -10.29 2.18
N GLU A 76 -15.34 -10.96 3.32
CA GLU A 76 -16.29 -10.49 4.32
C GLU A 76 -15.86 -9.18 4.99
N LEU A 77 -14.55 -8.95 5.12
CA LEU A 77 -13.99 -7.68 5.58
C LEU A 77 -14.25 -6.54 4.58
N GLY A 78 -14.35 -6.86 3.29
CA GLY A 78 -14.53 -5.87 2.22
C GLY A 78 -13.29 -5.59 1.40
N VAL A 79 -12.27 -6.45 1.46
CA VAL A 79 -11.01 -6.34 0.70
C VAL A 79 -11.24 -6.67 -0.78
N ASN A 80 -10.69 -5.88 -1.69
CA ASN A 80 -10.77 -6.06 -3.14
C ASN A 80 -9.44 -6.51 -3.77
N ALA A 81 -8.32 -6.24 -3.10
CA ALA A 81 -7.00 -6.66 -3.55
C ALA A 81 -6.09 -6.99 -2.36
N ILE A 82 -5.29 -8.03 -2.48
CA ILE A 82 -4.23 -8.35 -1.52
C ILE A 82 -2.88 -8.03 -2.15
N TRP A 83 -2.04 -7.30 -1.43
CA TRP A 83 -0.63 -7.15 -1.73
C TRP A 83 0.15 -8.16 -0.87
N ILE A 84 0.85 -9.08 -1.52
CA ILE A 84 1.67 -10.10 -0.87
C ILE A 84 3.12 -9.58 -0.87
N THR A 85 3.71 -9.39 0.31
CA THR A 85 5.14 -9.06 0.43
C THR A 85 5.99 -10.19 -0.16
N PRO A 86 7.32 -10.02 -0.42
CA PRO A 86 8.04 -10.90 -1.30
C PRO A 86 7.87 -12.40 -1.00
N CYS A 87 7.47 -13.14 -2.03
CA CYS A 87 7.30 -14.60 -1.95
C CYS A 87 8.10 -15.34 -3.05
N PHE A 88 9.03 -14.65 -3.70
CA PHE A 88 9.97 -15.23 -4.65
C PHE A 88 11.11 -15.95 -3.91
N PRO A 89 11.82 -16.91 -4.58
CA PRO A 89 12.97 -17.57 -3.98
C PRO A 89 13.99 -16.57 -3.44
N SER A 90 14.40 -16.80 -2.22
CA SER A 90 15.30 -15.91 -1.47
C SER A 90 16.12 -16.71 -0.46
N PRO A 91 17.41 -16.39 -0.25
CA PRO A 91 18.17 -16.87 0.90
C PRO A 91 17.66 -16.36 2.25
N GLN A 92 16.67 -15.46 2.27
CA GLN A 92 16.01 -14.94 3.45
C GLN A 92 16.91 -14.09 4.36
N VAL A 93 17.91 -13.42 3.79
CA VAL A 93 18.75 -12.47 4.55
C VAL A 93 17.91 -11.28 4.98
N ASP A 94 17.00 -10.83 4.11
CA ASP A 94 16.01 -9.78 4.39
C ASP A 94 14.57 -10.27 4.09
N PHE A 95 14.27 -11.48 4.56
CA PHE A 95 12.93 -12.08 4.56
C PHE A 95 12.17 -11.99 3.23
N GLY A 96 12.88 -12.27 2.11
CA GLY A 96 12.31 -12.30 0.77
C GLY A 96 12.72 -11.11 -0.11
N TYR A 97 13.20 -10.01 0.47
CA TYR A 97 13.66 -8.87 -0.32
C TYR A 97 15.01 -9.12 -1.02
N ASP A 98 15.79 -10.11 -0.62
CA ASP A 98 16.97 -10.60 -1.32
C ASP A 98 16.60 -11.69 -2.36
N VAL A 99 16.02 -11.27 -3.50
CA VAL A 99 15.43 -12.16 -4.53
C VAL A 99 16.49 -12.92 -5.33
N SER A 100 16.40 -14.25 -5.33
CA SER A 100 17.32 -15.12 -6.10
C SER A 100 16.74 -15.65 -7.42
N ASP A 101 15.42 -15.57 -7.63
CA ASP A 101 14.73 -15.84 -8.91
C ASP A 101 13.43 -15.05 -8.99
N TYR A 102 13.28 -14.17 -10.00
CA TYR A 102 12.10 -13.32 -10.18
C TYR A 102 10.91 -14.05 -10.82
N THR A 103 11.03 -15.32 -11.19
CA THR A 103 10.02 -16.05 -11.99
C THR A 103 9.56 -17.36 -11.34
N ALA A 104 9.82 -17.52 -10.06
CA ALA A 104 9.43 -18.69 -9.27
C ALA A 104 8.80 -18.27 -7.92
N ILE A 105 8.16 -19.22 -7.26
CA ILE A 105 7.70 -19.11 -5.87
C ILE A 105 8.72 -19.80 -4.96
N ASP A 106 9.04 -19.17 -3.83
CA ASP A 106 9.90 -19.79 -2.82
C ASP A 106 9.23 -21.06 -2.27
N PRO A 107 9.94 -22.21 -2.28
CA PRO A 107 9.41 -23.45 -1.72
C PRO A 107 8.93 -23.35 -0.27
N MET A 108 9.43 -22.38 0.50
CA MET A 108 8.95 -22.07 1.86
C MET A 108 7.47 -21.68 1.87
N TYR A 109 7.01 -20.95 0.84
CA TYR A 109 5.63 -20.48 0.74
C TYR A 109 4.72 -21.38 -0.09
N GLY A 110 5.28 -22.37 -0.77
CA GLY A 110 4.54 -23.31 -1.59
C GLY A 110 5.08 -23.47 -3.01
N THR A 111 4.21 -23.84 -3.92
CA THR A 111 4.53 -24.11 -5.32
C THR A 111 3.89 -23.07 -6.24
N MET A 112 4.34 -23.07 -7.52
CA MET A 112 3.67 -22.29 -8.56
C MET A 112 2.18 -22.67 -8.72
N ALA A 113 1.83 -23.94 -8.52
CA ALA A 113 0.43 -24.39 -8.57
C ALA A 113 -0.40 -23.86 -7.39
N ASP A 114 0.21 -23.68 -6.21
CA ASP A 114 -0.43 -23.04 -5.06
C ASP A 114 -0.69 -21.58 -5.32
N PHE A 115 0.26 -20.89 -5.96
CA PHE A 115 0.09 -19.50 -6.40
C PHE A 115 -1.02 -19.36 -7.45
N ASP A 116 -1.01 -20.20 -8.49
CA ASP A 116 -2.06 -20.17 -9.52
C ASP A 116 -3.44 -20.42 -8.90
N ARG A 117 -3.53 -21.33 -7.90
CA ARG A 117 -4.77 -21.56 -7.14
C ARG A 117 -5.20 -20.33 -6.35
N LEU A 118 -4.28 -19.64 -5.66
CA LEU A 118 -4.58 -18.40 -4.93
C LEU A 118 -5.16 -17.34 -5.86
N VAL A 119 -4.56 -17.11 -7.04
CA VAL A 119 -5.06 -16.16 -8.03
C VAL A 119 -6.48 -16.53 -8.51
N VAL A 120 -6.73 -17.82 -8.81
CA VAL A 120 -8.04 -18.30 -9.26
C VAL A 120 -9.09 -18.15 -8.16
N GLU A 121 -8.79 -18.57 -6.93
CA GLU A 121 -9.70 -18.47 -5.79
C GLU A 121 -9.97 -17.03 -5.35
N GLY A 122 -8.95 -16.16 -5.43
CA GLY A 122 -9.10 -14.71 -5.24
C GLY A 122 -10.07 -14.12 -6.25
N LYS A 123 -9.86 -14.41 -7.54
CA LYS A 123 -10.73 -13.93 -8.61
C LYS A 123 -12.20 -14.34 -8.44
N LYS A 124 -12.48 -15.58 -7.98
CA LYS A 124 -13.85 -16.03 -7.68
C LYS A 124 -14.54 -15.19 -6.60
N ARG A 125 -13.76 -14.60 -5.70
CA ARG A 125 -14.23 -13.78 -4.59
C ARG A 125 -14.19 -12.28 -4.87
N GLY A 126 -13.73 -11.87 -6.05
CA GLY A 126 -13.53 -10.48 -6.41
C GLY A 126 -12.25 -9.87 -5.83
N ILE A 127 -11.34 -10.70 -5.30
CA ILE A 127 -10.06 -10.28 -4.73
C ILE A 127 -8.96 -10.45 -5.79
N ARG A 128 -8.22 -9.39 -6.05
CA ARG A 128 -7.06 -9.36 -6.96
C ARG A 128 -5.78 -9.59 -6.18
N VAL A 129 -4.78 -10.18 -6.85
CA VAL A 129 -3.46 -10.42 -6.27
C VAL A 129 -2.46 -9.41 -6.84
N ILE A 130 -1.80 -8.69 -5.95
CA ILE A 130 -0.67 -7.80 -6.20
C ILE A 130 0.57 -8.48 -5.61
N LEU A 131 1.66 -8.53 -6.35
CA LEU A 131 2.93 -9.03 -5.84
C LEU A 131 3.87 -7.88 -5.49
N ASP A 132 4.70 -8.10 -4.50
CA ASP A 132 5.87 -7.25 -4.28
C ASP A 132 6.93 -7.56 -5.34
N PHE A 133 7.54 -6.53 -5.89
CA PHE A 133 8.54 -6.67 -6.95
C PHE A 133 9.75 -5.80 -6.62
N VAL A 134 10.82 -6.45 -6.19
CA VAL A 134 12.07 -5.79 -5.81
C VAL A 134 12.80 -5.38 -7.07
N VAL A 135 12.71 -4.09 -7.41
CA VAL A 135 13.26 -3.57 -8.67
C VAL A 135 14.72 -3.10 -8.55
N ASN A 136 15.14 -2.69 -7.35
CA ASN A 136 16.44 -2.06 -7.13
C ASN A 136 17.62 -3.05 -7.20
N HIS A 137 17.49 -4.20 -6.58
CA HIS A 137 18.59 -5.14 -6.34
C HIS A 137 18.13 -6.58 -6.52
N SER A 138 19.07 -7.51 -6.58
CA SER A 138 18.80 -8.95 -6.45
C SER A 138 19.56 -9.51 -5.25
N SER A 139 19.32 -10.79 -4.94
CA SER A 139 20.19 -11.52 -4.01
C SER A 139 21.61 -11.67 -4.60
N ASP A 140 22.63 -11.73 -3.73
CA ASP A 140 23.97 -12.16 -4.07
C ASP A 140 24.05 -13.64 -4.51
N GLN A 141 22.96 -14.40 -4.30
CA GLN A 141 22.78 -15.77 -4.79
C GLN A 141 22.00 -15.84 -6.11
N HIS A 142 21.54 -14.72 -6.65
CA HIS A 142 20.89 -14.72 -7.96
C HIS A 142 21.88 -15.15 -9.05
N LYS A 143 21.46 -15.98 -10.00
CA LYS A 143 22.32 -16.49 -11.10
C LYS A 143 23.05 -15.38 -11.87
N TRP A 144 22.42 -14.20 -12.00
CA TRP A 144 23.05 -13.05 -12.66
C TRP A 144 24.24 -12.53 -11.85
N PHE A 145 24.11 -12.41 -10.52
CA PHE A 145 25.20 -11.93 -9.67
C PHE A 145 26.32 -12.97 -9.53
N LEU A 146 25.96 -14.25 -9.41
CA LEU A 146 26.96 -15.33 -9.38
C LEU A 146 27.83 -15.35 -10.63
N ASP A 147 27.22 -15.15 -11.80
CA ASP A 147 27.98 -14.98 -13.05
C ASP A 147 28.76 -13.65 -13.03
N SER A 148 28.13 -12.53 -12.69
CA SER A 148 28.74 -11.20 -12.64
C SER A 148 30.04 -11.17 -11.83
N LYS A 149 30.05 -11.76 -10.63
CA LYS A 149 31.22 -11.81 -9.76
C LYS A 149 32.27 -12.86 -10.17
N SER A 150 31.93 -13.73 -11.10
CA SER A 150 32.83 -14.83 -11.51
C SER A 150 34.12 -14.33 -12.18
N SER A 151 34.04 -13.23 -12.94
CA SER A 151 35.15 -12.62 -13.67
C SER A 151 34.82 -11.19 -14.08
N LYS A 152 35.85 -10.35 -14.30
CA LYS A 152 35.68 -8.98 -14.85
C LYS A 152 35.13 -8.98 -16.28
N THR A 153 35.14 -10.12 -16.97
CA THR A 153 34.70 -10.29 -18.36
C THR A 153 33.50 -11.21 -18.50
N SER A 154 32.77 -11.49 -17.40
CA SER A 154 31.57 -12.31 -17.43
C SER A 154 30.45 -11.62 -18.21
N ALA A 155 29.53 -12.40 -18.78
CA ALA A 155 28.44 -11.89 -19.60
C ALA A 155 27.48 -10.95 -18.83
N HIS A 156 27.36 -11.16 -17.51
CA HIS A 156 26.52 -10.32 -16.64
C HIS A 156 27.35 -9.33 -15.82
N ARG A 157 28.65 -9.05 -16.17
CA ARG A 157 29.47 -8.16 -15.33
C ARG A 157 28.79 -6.81 -15.08
N ASP A 158 28.34 -6.15 -16.12
CA ASP A 158 27.69 -4.81 -16.08
C ASP A 158 26.19 -4.85 -15.77
N TRP A 159 25.68 -6.01 -15.37
CA TRP A 159 24.32 -6.09 -14.82
C TRP A 159 24.26 -5.54 -13.39
N TYR A 160 25.43 -5.39 -12.77
CA TYR A 160 25.63 -4.80 -11.45
C TYR A 160 26.69 -3.71 -11.52
N ILE A 161 26.77 -2.89 -10.47
CA ILE A 161 27.64 -1.73 -10.45
C ILE A 161 28.96 -2.11 -9.80
N TRP A 162 30.01 -2.26 -10.62
CA TRP A 162 31.37 -2.62 -10.18
C TRP A 162 32.33 -1.47 -10.40
N ARG A 163 33.20 -1.18 -9.42
CA ARG A 163 34.22 -0.13 -9.53
C ARG A 163 35.52 -0.54 -8.85
N ASP A 164 36.61 0.00 -9.34
CA ASP A 164 37.88 -0.08 -8.61
C ASP A 164 37.86 0.85 -7.40
N GLY A 165 38.53 0.47 -6.31
CA GLY A 165 38.68 1.34 -5.14
C GLY A 165 39.68 2.48 -5.39
N LYS A 166 39.63 3.51 -4.54
CA LYS A 166 40.60 4.64 -4.55
C LYS A 166 42.00 4.21 -4.11
N GLY A 167 42.13 3.06 -3.48
CA GLY A 167 43.38 2.47 -2.98
C GLY A 167 43.11 1.21 -2.17
N PRO A 168 44.14 0.56 -1.61
CA PRO A 168 43.96 -0.62 -0.78
C PRO A 168 43.00 -0.41 0.38
N GLY A 169 41.90 -1.17 0.41
CA GLY A 169 40.87 -1.07 1.43
C GLY A 169 40.00 0.21 1.37
N GLN A 170 40.16 1.02 0.33
CA GLN A 170 39.38 2.26 0.17
C GLN A 170 38.29 2.06 -0.88
N PRO A 171 37.00 2.24 -0.54
CA PRO A 171 35.91 2.13 -1.50
C PRO A 171 35.94 3.25 -2.54
N PRO A 172 35.14 3.16 -3.63
CA PRO A 172 35.07 4.17 -4.69
C PRO A 172 34.66 5.56 -4.23
N ASN A 173 33.80 5.66 -3.22
CA ASN A 173 33.33 6.91 -2.64
C ASN A 173 32.84 6.71 -1.20
N ASN A 174 32.23 7.75 -0.60
CA ASN A 174 31.80 7.78 0.80
C ASN A 174 30.34 7.33 1.01
N TRP A 175 29.67 6.75 0.02
CA TRP A 175 28.27 6.38 0.15
C TRP A 175 28.06 5.33 1.25
N LEU A 176 26.97 5.51 1.99
CA LEU A 176 26.52 4.58 3.02
C LEU A 176 25.26 3.86 2.53
N SER A 177 25.11 2.61 2.94
CA SER A 177 23.85 1.90 2.77
C SER A 177 22.76 2.54 3.64
N THR A 178 21.50 2.26 3.35
CA THR A 178 20.38 2.72 4.18
C THR A 178 20.51 2.32 5.65
N PHE A 179 21.29 1.27 5.93
CA PHE A 179 21.60 0.82 7.31
C PHE A 179 22.84 1.49 7.90
N GLY A 180 23.46 2.44 7.17
CA GLY A 180 24.59 3.25 7.60
C GLY A 180 25.92 2.49 7.66
N THR A 181 26.04 1.36 7.00
CA THR A 181 27.31 0.69 6.69
C THR A 181 27.84 1.17 5.34
N PRO A 182 29.13 0.99 5.01
CA PRO A 182 29.60 1.31 3.66
C PRO A 182 28.74 0.63 2.59
N ALA A 183 28.37 1.37 1.54
CA ALA A 183 27.55 0.88 0.43
C ALA A 183 28.34 0.09 -0.62
N TRP A 184 29.60 -0.18 -0.37
CA TRP A 184 30.52 -0.86 -1.26
C TRP A 184 31.17 -2.06 -0.59
N THR A 185 31.06 -3.24 -1.20
CA THR A 185 31.72 -4.46 -0.72
C THR A 185 32.79 -4.91 -1.69
N LEU A 186 34.01 -5.17 -1.18
CA LEU A 186 35.13 -5.68 -1.99
C LEU A 186 34.94 -7.17 -2.32
N ASP A 187 34.96 -7.49 -3.60
CA ASP A 187 35.12 -8.88 -4.05
C ASP A 187 36.61 -9.21 -4.16
N PRO A 188 37.13 -10.12 -3.31
CA PRO A 188 38.56 -10.43 -3.30
C PRO A 188 39.03 -11.14 -4.58
N LYS A 189 38.12 -11.79 -5.29
CA LYS A 189 38.45 -12.53 -6.52
C LYS A 189 38.77 -11.61 -7.69
N THR A 190 38.01 -10.56 -7.87
CA THR A 190 38.16 -9.58 -8.95
C THR A 190 38.92 -8.33 -8.52
N ASN A 191 39.12 -8.15 -7.22
CA ASN A 191 39.68 -6.94 -6.61
C ASN A 191 38.93 -5.66 -7.03
N GLN A 192 37.58 -5.76 -7.15
CA GLN A 192 36.71 -4.64 -7.41
C GLN A 192 35.62 -4.61 -6.33
N TYR A 193 35.06 -3.43 -6.10
CA TYR A 193 33.91 -3.23 -5.21
C TYR A 193 32.62 -3.31 -6.04
N TYR A 194 31.58 -3.95 -5.48
CA TYR A 194 30.22 -3.84 -5.98
C TYR A 194 29.39 -2.95 -5.07
N TYR A 195 28.45 -2.24 -5.66
CA TYR A 195 27.53 -1.35 -4.98
C TYR A 195 26.33 -2.09 -4.45
N HIS A 196 25.82 -1.68 -3.27
CA HIS A 196 24.58 -2.13 -2.67
C HIS A 196 24.02 -1.00 -1.78
N TYR A 197 22.85 -0.52 -2.09
CA TYR A 197 22.19 0.50 -1.25
C TYR A 197 21.66 -0.11 0.06
N PHE A 198 21.33 -1.40 0.06
CA PHE A 198 20.88 -2.18 1.22
C PHE A 198 22.02 -3.03 1.82
N TYR A 199 21.77 -4.33 2.04
CA TYR A 199 22.79 -5.24 2.57
C TYR A 199 23.81 -5.64 1.49
N PRO A 200 25.01 -6.06 1.89
CA PRO A 200 25.98 -6.65 0.95
C PRO A 200 25.42 -7.84 0.16
N GLN A 201 24.42 -8.52 0.70
CA GLN A 201 23.71 -9.63 0.04
C GLN A 201 22.62 -9.17 -0.94
N GLN A 202 22.45 -7.86 -1.10
CA GLN A 202 21.47 -7.24 -1.98
C GLN A 202 22.17 -6.29 -2.98
N PRO A 203 23.02 -6.84 -3.91
CA PRO A 203 23.73 -6.03 -4.90
C PRO A 203 22.75 -5.32 -5.84
N ASP A 204 22.97 -4.02 -6.08
CA ASP A 204 22.10 -3.19 -6.90
C ASP A 204 22.25 -3.52 -8.38
N LEU A 205 21.10 -3.60 -9.06
CA LEU A 205 20.99 -3.83 -10.49
C LEU A 205 21.32 -2.56 -11.27
N ASN A 206 22.12 -2.70 -12.32
CA ASN A 206 22.45 -1.58 -13.21
C ASN A 206 21.33 -1.32 -14.21
N TRP A 207 20.33 -0.50 -13.84
CA TRP A 207 19.22 -0.13 -14.72
C TRP A 207 19.62 0.66 -15.97
N ARG A 208 20.84 1.20 -16.04
CA ARG A 208 21.39 1.78 -17.26
C ARG A 208 21.78 0.74 -18.30
N ASN A 209 21.87 -0.54 -17.92
CA ASN A 209 22.08 -1.66 -18.84
C ASN A 209 20.73 -2.09 -19.46
N PRO A 210 20.55 -1.98 -20.81
CA PRO A 210 19.29 -2.35 -21.45
C PRO A 210 18.91 -3.85 -21.28
N ALA A 211 19.89 -4.72 -21.03
CA ALA A 211 19.62 -6.14 -20.79
C ALA A 211 18.99 -6.37 -19.41
N VAL A 212 19.42 -5.62 -18.40
CA VAL A 212 18.80 -5.61 -17.06
C VAL A 212 17.37 -5.12 -17.15
N GLU A 213 17.17 -3.94 -17.75
CA GLU A 213 15.84 -3.37 -17.96
C GLU A 213 14.90 -4.37 -18.64
N LYS A 214 15.35 -4.96 -19.77
CA LYS A 214 14.56 -5.96 -20.48
C LYS A 214 14.22 -7.17 -19.61
N ALA A 215 15.18 -7.69 -18.85
CA ALA A 215 14.97 -8.85 -17.99
C ALA A 215 13.93 -8.58 -16.89
N MET A 216 13.98 -7.39 -16.28
CA MET A 216 13.00 -6.97 -15.27
C MET A 216 11.60 -6.79 -15.87
N LEU A 217 11.48 -6.14 -17.04
CA LEU A 217 10.20 -6.01 -17.75
C LEU A 217 9.64 -7.38 -18.19
N ASP A 218 10.49 -8.33 -18.60
CA ASP A 218 10.06 -9.68 -18.96
C ASP A 218 9.58 -10.47 -17.73
N ALA A 219 10.20 -10.29 -16.58
CA ALA A 219 9.75 -10.87 -15.31
C ALA A 219 8.34 -10.34 -14.90
N THR A 220 8.08 -9.04 -15.07
CA THR A 220 6.73 -8.52 -14.82
C THR A 220 5.69 -9.12 -15.77
N ARG A 221 6.02 -9.25 -17.08
CA ARG A 221 5.15 -9.91 -18.07
C ARG A 221 4.85 -11.36 -17.73
N PHE A 222 5.84 -12.09 -17.18
CA PHE A 222 5.64 -13.47 -16.74
C PHE A 222 4.51 -13.58 -15.71
N TRP A 223 4.47 -12.71 -14.70
CA TRP A 223 3.46 -12.71 -13.66
C TRP A 223 2.11 -12.16 -14.13
N TYR A 224 2.08 -11.13 -14.96
CA TYR A 224 0.85 -10.63 -15.56
C TYR A 224 0.12 -11.71 -16.37
N LYS A 225 0.86 -12.52 -17.14
CA LYS A 225 0.30 -13.68 -17.88
C LYS A 225 -0.30 -14.73 -16.96
N ARG A 226 0.11 -14.80 -15.69
CA ARG A 226 -0.45 -15.68 -14.66
C ARG A 226 -1.63 -15.06 -13.90
N GLY A 227 -2.03 -13.85 -14.24
CA GLY A 227 -3.20 -13.19 -13.66
C GLY A 227 -2.92 -12.28 -12.47
N VAL A 228 -1.66 -11.94 -12.21
CA VAL A 228 -1.30 -10.87 -11.26
C VAL A 228 -1.91 -9.56 -11.74
N ALA A 229 -2.58 -8.84 -10.86
CA ALA A 229 -3.30 -7.61 -11.19
C ALA A 229 -2.47 -6.34 -11.04
N GLY A 230 -1.26 -6.46 -10.53
CA GLY A 230 -0.34 -5.33 -10.36
C GLY A 230 0.87 -5.71 -9.53
N PHE A 231 1.76 -4.73 -9.36
CA PHE A 231 2.93 -4.84 -8.49
C PHE A 231 3.01 -3.69 -7.50
N ARG A 232 3.46 -4.00 -6.30
CA ARG A 232 4.09 -3.01 -5.44
C ARG A 232 5.58 -3.03 -5.76
N LEU A 233 6.11 -1.92 -6.23
CA LEU A 233 7.51 -1.76 -6.56
C LEU A 233 8.27 -1.30 -5.32
N ASP A 234 9.21 -2.12 -4.90
CA ASP A 234 10.08 -1.87 -3.76
C ASP A 234 11.13 -0.81 -4.08
N ALA A 235 11.41 0.08 -3.13
CA ALA A 235 12.55 1.01 -3.14
C ALA A 235 12.77 1.74 -4.48
N VAL A 236 11.71 2.26 -5.08
CA VAL A 236 11.79 2.91 -6.42
C VAL A 236 12.75 4.10 -6.46
N ASP A 237 12.98 4.73 -5.32
CA ASP A 237 13.84 5.92 -5.18
C ASP A 237 15.33 5.65 -5.46
N THR A 238 15.77 4.39 -5.41
CA THR A 238 17.19 3.99 -5.33
C THR A 238 17.71 3.30 -6.58
N LEU A 239 16.91 3.23 -7.67
CA LEU A 239 17.26 2.51 -8.90
C LEU A 239 18.48 3.07 -9.64
N PHE A 240 18.86 4.31 -9.37
CA PHE A 240 19.95 5.00 -10.06
C PHE A 240 20.81 5.78 -9.07
N GLU A 241 22.10 5.74 -9.30
CA GLU A 241 23.13 6.48 -8.59
C GLU A 241 23.95 7.35 -9.56
N ASP A 242 24.66 8.37 -9.05
CA ASP A 242 25.50 9.23 -9.90
C ASP A 242 26.61 8.40 -10.58
N PRO A 243 26.65 8.39 -11.93
CA PRO A 243 27.66 7.62 -12.67
C PRO A 243 29.09 8.13 -12.43
N ASN A 244 29.25 9.37 -11.97
CA ASN A 244 30.55 9.97 -11.64
C ASN A 244 31.02 9.58 -10.23
N LEU A 245 30.19 8.89 -9.44
CA LEU A 245 30.48 8.47 -8.07
C LEU A 245 30.87 9.64 -7.15
N THR A 246 30.18 10.76 -7.31
CA THR A 246 30.41 11.96 -6.50
C THR A 246 30.15 11.64 -5.03
N ASP A 247 31.08 12.02 -4.15
CA ASP A 247 30.91 11.84 -2.71
C ASP A 247 29.65 12.59 -2.22
N ASN A 248 28.84 11.96 -1.39
CA ASN A 248 27.70 12.62 -0.75
C ASN A 248 28.19 13.66 0.26
N PRO A 249 27.58 14.86 0.33
CA PRO A 249 27.92 15.86 1.31
C PRO A 249 27.66 15.37 2.74
N VAL A 250 28.61 15.61 3.62
CA VAL A 250 28.44 15.36 5.05
C VAL A 250 27.67 16.51 5.68
N LEU A 251 26.56 16.20 6.33
CA LEU A 251 25.74 17.16 7.07
C LEU A 251 26.21 17.31 8.53
N PRO A 252 25.89 18.42 9.20
CA PRO A 252 26.17 18.58 10.61
C PRO A 252 25.49 17.53 11.49
N GLY A 253 26.19 17.05 12.52
CA GLY A 253 25.69 16.09 13.50
C GLY A 253 25.88 14.63 13.10
N THR A 254 25.37 13.77 13.94
CA THR A 254 25.44 12.31 13.77
C THR A 254 24.06 11.69 14.00
N ASP A 255 23.86 10.50 13.48
CA ASP A 255 22.69 9.68 13.77
C ASP A 255 22.75 9.08 15.20
N LYS A 256 21.74 8.29 15.55
CA LYS A 256 21.64 7.60 16.85
C LYS A 256 22.79 6.61 17.15
N PHE A 257 23.55 6.23 16.12
CA PHE A 257 24.71 5.34 16.25
C PHE A 257 26.05 6.08 16.22
N GLY A 258 26.04 7.41 16.20
CA GLY A 258 27.22 8.26 16.12
C GLY A 258 27.87 8.34 14.74
N ARG A 259 27.16 7.90 13.68
CA ARG A 259 27.64 7.98 12.30
C ARG A 259 27.33 9.35 11.70
N PRO A 260 28.17 9.88 10.77
CA PRO A 260 27.90 11.16 10.11
C PRO A 260 26.52 11.17 9.42
N ASN A 261 25.76 12.24 9.57
CA ASN A 261 24.60 12.48 8.73
C ASN A 261 25.07 12.77 7.31
N MET A 262 24.39 12.20 6.30
CA MET A 262 24.74 12.36 4.90
C MET A 262 23.57 13.01 4.13
N ASP A 263 23.89 13.85 3.15
CA ASP A 263 22.92 14.28 2.14
C ASP A 263 23.01 13.32 0.95
N GLU A 264 22.12 12.34 0.92
CA GLU A 264 22.10 11.20 -0.02
C GLU A 264 21.61 11.60 -1.43
N LYS A 265 22.03 12.73 -1.94
CA LYS A 265 21.53 13.26 -3.22
C LYS A 265 22.18 12.65 -4.47
N TYR A 266 23.26 11.87 -4.30
CA TYR A 266 24.00 11.25 -5.40
C TYR A 266 23.79 9.74 -5.52
N ASP A 267 23.08 9.12 -4.58
CA ASP A 267 22.84 7.68 -4.55
C ASP A 267 21.34 7.30 -4.50
N LYS A 268 20.45 8.29 -4.60
CA LYS A 268 19.00 8.06 -4.74
C LYS A 268 18.27 9.25 -5.37
N LYS A 269 17.04 9.02 -5.80
CA LYS A 269 16.12 10.04 -6.38
C LYS A 269 16.70 10.75 -7.61
N LEU A 270 17.52 10.04 -8.40
CA LEU A 270 18.01 10.59 -9.65
C LEU A 270 16.89 10.63 -10.71
N PRO A 271 16.91 11.61 -11.62
CA PRO A 271 15.82 11.82 -12.60
C PRO A 271 15.55 10.62 -13.53
N GLU A 272 16.54 9.74 -13.74
CA GLU A 272 16.39 8.54 -14.57
C GLU A 272 15.33 7.55 -14.03
N VAL A 273 14.99 7.62 -12.74
CA VAL A 273 13.94 6.77 -12.15
C VAL A 273 12.61 6.92 -12.89
N HIS A 274 12.29 8.14 -13.32
CA HIS A 274 11.06 8.44 -14.04
C HIS A 274 10.95 7.70 -15.37
N ASP A 275 12.07 7.54 -16.11
CA ASP A 275 12.09 6.74 -17.36
C ASP A 275 11.84 5.26 -17.08
N ALA A 276 12.41 4.70 -16.03
CA ALA A 276 12.17 3.32 -15.62
C ALA A 276 10.70 3.11 -15.23
N MET A 277 10.11 4.05 -14.48
CA MET A 277 8.69 3.98 -14.10
C MET A 277 7.78 4.03 -15.33
N ARG A 278 8.03 4.91 -16.30
CA ARG A 278 7.26 4.94 -17.57
C ARG A 278 7.32 3.62 -18.34
N LYS A 279 8.47 2.97 -18.38
CA LYS A 279 8.64 1.67 -19.05
C LYS A 279 7.87 0.56 -18.33
N LEU A 280 7.97 0.48 -17.00
CA LEU A 280 7.19 -0.45 -16.18
C LEU A 280 5.68 -0.19 -16.35
N ARG A 281 5.28 1.10 -16.35
CA ARG A 281 3.89 1.50 -16.57
C ARG A 281 3.38 1.10 -17.95
N SER A 282 4.19 1.24 -18.98
CA SER A 282 3.83 0.80 -20.34
C SER A 282 3.50 -0.68 -20.37
N VAL A 283 4.30 -1.51 -19.69
CA VAL A 283 4.03 -2.95 -19.57
C VAL A 283 2.76 -3.21 -18.75
N ALA A 284 2.56 -2.53 -17.63
CA ALA A 284 1.37 -2.69 -16.81
C ALA A 284 0.09 -2.37 -17.61
N ASN A 285 0.13 -1.33 -18.44
CA ASN A 285 -1.00 -0.93 -19.30
C ASN A 285 -1.37 -2.01 -20.33
N GLU A 286 -0.43 -2.82 -20.83
CA GLU A 286 -0.71 -3.96 -21.73
C GLU A 286 -1.71 -4.96 -21.11
N TYR A 287 -1.75 -5.04 -19.77
CA TYR A 287 -2.54 -5.99 -18.99
C TYR A 287 -3.69 -5.35 -18.20
N GLY A 288 -3.85 -4.02 -18.24
CA GLY A 288 -4.83 -3.30 -17.40
C GLY A 288 -4.51 -3.41 -15.91
N SER A 289 -3.23 -3.46 -15.58
CA SER A 289 -2.67 -3.70 -14.24
C SER A 289 -2.23 -2.39 -13.57
N VAL A 290 -2.05 -2.43 -12.24
CA VAL A 290 -1.65 -1.27 -11.44
C VAL A 290 -0.19 -1.38 -10.99
N LEU A 291 0.49 -0.24 -10.90
CA LEU A 291 1.78 -0.09 -10.24
C LEU A 291 1.59 0.76 -8.97
N ILE A 292 1.95 0.17 -7.86
CA ILE A 292 2.03 0.81 -6.54
C ILE A 292 3.51 1.01 -6.27
N GLY A 293 3.98 2.22 -5.99
CA GLY A 293 5.40 2.46 -5.71
C GLY A 293 5.64 2.80 -4.26
N GLU A 294 6.63 2.19 -3.65
CA GLU A 294 7.15 2.66 -2.38
C GLU A 294 7.95 3.94 -2.62
N THR A 295 7.41 5.05 -2.12
CA THR A 295 7.98 6.39 -2.35
C THR A 295 8.22 7.10 -1.01
N TRP A 296 9.48 7.19 -0.60
CA TRP A 296 9.89 7.92 0.59
C TRP A 296 10.14 9.39 0.26
N THR A 297 9.08 10.19 0.32
CA THR A 297 9.10 11.61 -0.01
C THR A 297 8.94 12.48 1.23
N SER A 298 9.55 13.67 1.20
CA SER A 298 9.51 14.61 2.33
C SER A 298 8.33 15.58 2.27
N ASN A 299 7.69 15.69 1.10
CA ASN A 299 6.55 16.56 0.86
C ASN A 299 5.71 16.07 -0.33
N VAL A 300 4.52 16.65 -0.48
CA VAL A 300 3.56 16.28 -1.52
C VAL A 300 4.04 16.61 -2.94
N ASP A 301 4.86 17.64 -3.12
CA ASP A 301 5.39 17.97 -4.45
C ASP A 301 6.32 16.87 -4.97
N GLN A 302 7.19 16.34 -4.11
CA GLN A 302 8.02 15.18 -4.46
C GLN A 302 7.18 13.92 -4.73
N LEU A 303 6.11 13.69 -3.96
CA LEU A 303 5.19 12.57 -4.20
C LEU A 303 4.51 12.70 -5.57
N LYS A 304 4.13 13.93 -5.92
CA LYS A 304 3.48 14.24 -7.19
C LYS A 304 4.34 13.88 -8.40
N ASP A 305 5.67 14.02 -8.31
CA ASP A 305 6.57 13.72 -9.42
C ASP A 305 6.46 12.25 -9.87
N TYR A 306 6.17 11.32 -8.96
CA TYR A 306 6.05 9.89 -9.27
C TYR A 306 4.76 9.49 -10.03
N TYR A 307 3.79 10.38 -10.15
CA TYR A 307 2.67 10.15 -11.08
C TYR A 307 3.08 10.40 -12.54
N GLY A 308 4.17 11.17 -12.76
CA GLY A 308 4.60 11.65 -14.06
C GLY A 308 3.77 12.83 -14.58
N ALA A 309 4.38 13.65 -15.42
CA ALA A 309 3.74 14.87 -15.95
C ALA A 309 2.45 14.58 -16.76
N ASN A 310 2.32 13.37 -17.31
CA ASN A 310 1.17 12.91 -18.09
C ASN A 310 0.37 11.80 -17.38
N ASN A 311 0.54 11.59 -16.08
CA ASN A 311 0.05 10.42 -15.34
C ASN A 311 0.48 9.09 -15.98
N ASP A 312 1.71 9.03 -16.48
CA ASP A 312 2.27 7.92 -17.25
C ASP A 312 3.35 7.12 -16.49
N GLU A 313 3.52 7.41 -15.19
CA GLU A 313 4.40 6.69 -14.28
C GLU A 313 3.58 5.83 -13.30
N LEU A 314 3.82 5.92 -12.00
CA LEU A 314 3.04 5.14 -11.03
C LEU A 314 1.58 5.57 -11.00
N GLN A 315 0.65 4.61 -10.95
CA GLN A 315 -0.74 4.92 -10.66
C GLN A 315 -0.97 5.22 -9.18
N MET A 316 -0.19 4.57 -8.32
CA MET A 316 -0.37 4.57 -6.87
C MET A 316 0.98 4.75 -6.15
N PRO A 317 1.65 5.92 -6.25
CA PRO A 317 2.77 6.21 -5.36
C PRO A 317 2.25 6.29 -3.91
N MET A 318 2.89 5.55 -3.01
CA MET A 318 2.47 5.44 -1.61
C MET A 318 2.78 6.72 -0.84
N ASP A 319 1.76 7.36 -0.27
CA ASP A 319 1.94 8.45 0.67
C ASP A 319 2.34 7.88 2.04
N LEU A 320 3.63 7.80 2.29
CA LEU A 320 4.21 7.32 3.54
C LEU A 320 4.42 8.44 4.57
N MET A 321 4.13 9.69 4.24
CA MET A 321 4.40 10.82 5.15
C MET A 321 3.61 10.72 6.46
N MET A 322 2.36 10.24 6.40
CA MET A 322 1.55 10.06 7.62
C MET A 322 2.11 8.99 8.57
N THR A 323 2.94 8.09 8.09
CA THR A 323 3.61 7.09 8.95
C THR A 323 4.64 7.73 9.88
N GLY A 324 5.16 8.89 9.51
CA GLY A 324 6.15 9.68 10.27
C GLY A 324 5.54 10.65 11.29
N PHE A 325 4.22 10.81 11.33
CA PHE A 325 3.58 11.71 12.30
C PHE A 325 3.71 11.14 13.71
N LYS A 326 4.20 12.01 14.63
CA LYS A 326 4.55 11.57 16.00
C LYS A 326 3.36 11.54 16.96
N GLY A 327 2.22 12.08 16.56
CA GLY A 327 1.03 12.17 17.39
C GLY A 327 -0.24 12.38 16.58
N LEU A 328 -1.35 12.49 17.29
CA LEU A 328 -2.68 12.70 16.71
C LEU A 328 -2.99 14.20 16.72
N SER A 329 -2.48 14.94 15.73
CA SER A 329 -2.72 16.38 15.57
C SER A 329 -3.70 16.64 14.44
N ALA A 330 -4.92 17.07 14.75
CA ALA A 330 -5.94 17.41 13.74
C ALA A 330 -5.42 18.45 12.73
N ASP A 331 -4.60 19.42 13.18
CA ASP A 331 -4.00 20.44 12.31
C ASP A 331 -2.97 19.86 11.34
N GLU A 332 -2.10 18.96 11.81
CA GLU A 332 -1.08 18.32 10.97
C GLU A 332 -1.74 17.45 9.88
N TYR A 333 -2.69 16.59 10.26
CA TYR A 333 -3.46 15.78 9.30
C TYR A 333 -4.26 16.65 8.32
N ARG A 334 -4.92 17.70 8.79
CA ARG A 334 -5.69 18.63 7.94
C ARG A 334 -4.83 19.28 6.87
N LYS A 335 -3.67 19.81 7.24
CA LYS A 335 -2.71 20.43 6.32
C LYS A 335 -2.20 19.44 5.29
N HIS A 336 -1.84 18.25 5.72
CA HIS A 336 -1.35 17.21 4.83
C HIS A 336 -2.44 16.76 3.83
N ILE A 337 -3.64 16.43 4.32
CA ILE A 337 -4.78 16.02 3.48
C ILE A 337 -5.13 17.11 2.47
N ALA A 338 -5.13 18.39 2.89
CA ALA A 338 -5.41 19.51 2.00
C ALA A 338 -4.35 19.61 0.88
N ALA A 339 -3.07 19.46 1.21
CA ALA A 339 -1.98 19.47 0.22
C ALA A 339 -2.11 18.31 -0.78
N VAL A 340 -2.37 17.09 -0.31
CA VAL A 340 -2.56 15.91 -1.15
C VAL A 340 -3.76 16.08 -2.10
N ASN A 341 -4.88 16.60 -1.61
CA ASN A 341 -6.05 16.86 -2.46
C ASN A 341 -5.80 17.98 -3.48
N ALA A 342 -5.05 19.02 -3.10
CA ALA A 342 -4.68 20.12 -4.01
C ALA A 342 -3.73 19.68 -5.14
N ALA A 343 -2.96 18.60 -4.94
CA ALA A 343 -2.10 18.04 -5.97
C ALA A 343 -2.86 17.47 -7.18
N GLY A 344 -4.15 17.16 -7.03
CA GLY A 344 -5.05 16.80 -8.14
C GLY A 344 -4.94 15.36 -8.64
N HIS A 345 -4.05 14.54 -8.07
CA HIS A 345 -3.90 13.12 -8.40
C HIS A 345 -4.81 12.25 -7.55
N TRP A 346 -4.81 10.93 -7.80
CA TRP A 346 -5.54 9.96 -6.98
C TRP A 346 -4.66 9.54 -5.79
N PRO A 347 -4.99 9.93 -4.54
CA PRO A 347 -4.14 9.66 -3.39
C PRO A 347 -4.09 8.18 -3.01
N VAL A 348 -3.01 7.78 -2.34
CA VAL A 348 -2.84 6.45 -1.75
C VAL A 348 -2.33 6.59 -0.33
N TYR A 349 -3.20 6.30 0.63
CA TYR A 349 -2.89 6.46 2.04
C TYR A 349 -2.38 5.17 2.67
N VAL A 350 -1.28 5.29 3.41
CA VAL A 350 -0.66 4.22 4.20
C VAL A 350 -0.45 4.73 5.61
N ILE A 351 -0.99 4.04 6.60
CA ILE A 351 -0.80 4.40 8.01
C ILE A 351 0.26 3.51 8.65
N THR A 352 0.31 2.25 8.26
CA THR A 352 1.24 1.23 8.77
C THR A 352 1.53 0.23 7.65
N ASN A 353 2.71 -0.41 7.73
CA ASN A 353 3.10 -1.53 6.89
C ASN A 353 4.08 -2.43 7.68
N HIS A 354 4.68 -3.42 7.00
CA HIS A 354 5.63 -4.36 7.61
C HIS A 354 6.98 -3.75 8.03
N ASP A 355 7.22 -2.48 7.74
CA ASP A 355 8.45 -1.73 8.11
C ASP A 355 8.20 -0.65 9.17
N ILE A 356 6.95 -0.44 9.54
CA ILE A 356 6.55 0.65 10.44
C ILE A 356 5.80 0.07 11.64
N VAL A 357 6.19 0.51 12.84
CA VAL A 357 5.50 0.17 14.10
C VAL A 357 3.99 0.32 13.93
N ARG A 358 3.23 -0.72 14.30
CA ARG A 358 1.77 -0.76 14.17
C ARG A 358 1.10 0.47 14.76
N SER A 359 0.12 1.03 14.06
CA SER A 359 -0.61 2.23 14.48
C SER A 359 -1.23 2.10 15.87
N TYR A 360 -1.73 0.90 16.20
CA TYR A 360 -2.28 0.57 17.51
C TYR A 360 -1.27 0.79 18.65
N THR A 361 -0.02 0.41 18.45
CA THR A 361 1.07 0.65 19.43
C THR A 361 1.58 2.09 19.36
N ARG A 362 1.76 2.63 18.14
CA ARG A 362 2.38 3.95 17.92
C ARG A 362 1.56 5.10 18.51
N TYR A 363 0.24 5.02 18.42
CA TYR A 363 -0.67 6.05 18.89
C TYR A 363 -1.41 5.69 20.17
N GLY A 364 -1.32 4.44 20.63
CA GLY A 364 -2.00 3.96 21.82
C GLY A 364 -1.58 4.72 23.08
N ASP A 365 -2.56 5.08 23.91
CA ASP A 365 -2.37 5.74 25.21
C ASP A 365 -2.51 4.76 26.40
N GLY A 366 -2.76 3.49 26.12
CA GLY A 366 -2.97 2.42 27.10
C GLY A 366 -4.37 2.39 27.72
N LYS A 367 -5.25 3.30 27.34
CA LYS A 367 -6.64 3.39 27.85
C LYS A 367 -7.69 3.40 26.74
N HIS A 368 -7.40 4.07 25.61
CA HIS A 368 -8.36 4.27 24.52
C HIS A 368 -7.82 3.66 23.22
N ASN A 369 -7.01 2.62 23.28
CA ASN A 369 -6.32 2.08 22.10
C ASN A 369 -7.31 1.63 21.00
N ASP A 370 -8.43 1.00 21.38
CA ASP A 370 -9.47 0.58 20.42
C ASP A 370 -10.20 1.77 19.79
N ASP A 371 -10.49 2.81 20.57
CA ASP A 371 -11.12 4.02 20.05
C ASP A 371 -10.17 4.74 19.08
N ILE A 372 -8.86 4.80 19.42
CA ILE A 372 -7.82 5.34 18.54
C ILE A 372 -7.73 4.52 17.25
N ALA A 373 -7.76 3.17 17.32
CA ALA A 373 -7.72 2.31 16.14
C ALA A 373 -8.94 2.56 15.23
N LYS A 374 -10.14 2.68 15.79
CA LYS A 374 -11.36 3.00 15.03
C LYS A 374 -11.30 4.40 14.42
N MET A 375 -10.80 5.39 15.17
CA MET A 375 -10.64 6.76 14.68
C MET A 375 -9.61 6.81 13.54
N MET A 376 -8.49 6.11 13.65
CA MET A 376 -7.49 6.01 12.57
C MET A 376 -8.06 5.29 11.34
N ALA A 377 -8.85 4.21 11.52
CA ALA A 377 -9.56 3.58 10.42
C ALA A 377 -10.50 4.55 9.71
N ALA A 378 -11.32 5.29 10.48
CA ALA A 378 -12.24 6.29 9.93
C ALA A 378 -11.47 7.38 9.15
N LEU A 379 -10.31 7.82 9.65
CA LEU A 379 -9.49 8.81 8.98
C LEU A 379 -9.16 8.38 7.55
N TYR A 380 -8.38 7.32 7.36
CA TYR A 380 -7.85 7.03 6.02
C TYR A 380 -8.83 6.30 5.10
N LEU A 381 -9.82 5.56 5.65
CA LEU A 381 -10.83 4.86 4.85
C LEU A 381 -12.01 5.75 4.40
N THR A 382 -12.17 6.94 4.95
CA THR A 382 -13.20 7.90 4.47
C THR A 382 -12.62 9.01 3.61
N LEU A 383 -11.29 9.14 3.49
CA LEU A 383 -10.66 10.09 2.59
C LEU A 383 -10.85 9.70 1.12
N ARG A 384 -10.73 10.69 0.22
CA ARG A 384 -10.69 10.48 -1.22
C ARG A 384 -9.38 9.78 -1.59
N GLY A 385 -9.43 8.67 -2.28
CA GLY A 385 -8.24 7.93 -2.70
C GLY A 385 -8.32 6.45 -2.35
N SER A 386 -7.25 5.71 -2.63
CA SER A 386 -7.10 4.32 -2.24
C SER A 386 -6.44 4.21 -0.87
N ALA A 387 -6.77 3.16 -0.13
CA ALA A 387 -6.17 2.86 1.17
C ALA A 387 -5.49 1.49 1.12
N ILE A 388 -4.32 1.38 1.75
CA ILE A 388 -3.62 0.12 1.95
C ILE A 388 -3.65 -0.17 3.43
N MET A 389 -4.36 -1.23 3.82
CA MET A 389 -4.44 -1.75 5.18
C MET A 389 -3.32 -2.77 5.39
N TYR A 390 -2.71 -2.77 6.54
CA TYR A 390 -1.75 -3.80 6.94
C TYR A 390 -2.45 -4.90 7.75
N TYR A 391 -2.12 -6.19 7.52
CA TYR A 391 -2.78 -7.29 8.22
C TYR A 391 -2.75 -7.10 9.74
N GLY A 392 -3.89 -7.34 10.38
CA GLY A 392 -4.06 -7.20 11.83
C GLY A 392 -4.39 -5.78 12.31
N GLU A 393 -4.38 -4.76 11.44
CA GLU A 393 -4.89 -3.43 11.82
C GLU A 393 -6.36 -3.51 12.20
N GLU A 394 -7.12 -4.29 11.46
CA GLU A 394 -8.57 -4.46 11.65
C GLU A 394 -8.97 -5.14 12.95
N ILE A 395 -8.02 -5.75 13.66
CA ILE A 395 -8.24 -6.34 14.98
C ILE A 395 -7.38 -5.67 16.07
N GLY A 396 -6.83 -4.49 15.82
CA GLY A 396 -6.03 -3.79 16.81
C GLY A 396 -4.76 -4.55 17.24
N MET A 397 -4.09 -5.25 16.33
CA MET A 397 -2.81 -5.91 16.68
C MET A 397 -1.76 -4.92 17.14
N GLU A 398 -1.09 -5.24 18.25
CA GLU A 398 0.02 -4.48 18.80
C GLU A 398 1.38 -5.00 18.31
N ASN A 399 2.43 -4.17 18.42
CA ASN A 399 3.79 -4.65 18.27
C ASN A 399 4.17 -5.58 19.42
N ASN A 400 5.02 -6.57 19.11
CA ASN A 400 5.64 -7.43 20.12
C ASN A 400 7.15 -7.47 19.92
N ASP A 401 7.80 -6.36 20.27
CA ASP A 401 9.24 -6.19 20.07
C ASP A 401 10.08 -7.24 20.81
N PRO A 402 11.22 -7.67 20.24
CA PRO A 402 12.18 -8.54 20.90
C PRO A 402 12.60 -7.99 22.26
N LYS A 403 12.72 -8.87 23.25
CA LYS A 403 13.12 -8.50 24.63
C LYS A 403 14.63 -8.59 24.84
N SER A 404 15.33 -9.37 24.05
CA SER A 404 16.77 -9.53 24.05
C SER A 404 17.33 -9.61 22.64
N LYS A 405 18.64 -9.39 22.47
CA LYS A 405 19.31 -9.52 21.18
C LYS A 405 19.17 -10.91 20.58
N ASP A 406 19.10 -11.95 21.41
CA ASP A 406 18.99 -13.34 20.96
C ASP A 406 17.60 -13.66 20.38
N ASP A 407 16.57 -12.87 20.75
CA ASP A 407 15.22 -13.01 20.19
C ASP A 407 15.07 -12.36 18.82
N VAL A 408 16.01 -11.46 18.45
CA VAL A 408 15.91 -10.68 17.21
C VAL A 408 16.13 -11.56 15.99
N GLN A 409 15.17 -11.52 15.04
CA GLN A 409 15.30 -12.16 13.74
C GLN A 409 15.71 -11.15 12.66
N ASP A 410 15.16 -9.93 12.71
CA ASP A 410 15.44 -8.88 11.73
C ASP A 410 16.93 -8.48 11.73
N PRO A 411 17.61 -8.50 10.56
CA PRO A 411 19.00 -8.08 10.45
C PRO A 411 19.24 -6.63 10.91
N ILE A 412 18.29 -5.71 10.74
CA ILE A 412 18.40 -4.32 11.24
C ILE A 412 18.57 -4.33 12.77
N GLY A 413 17.72 -5.10 13.45
CA GLY A 413 17.80 -5.21 14.91
C GLY A 413 19.06 -5.93 15.37
N LYS A 414 19.53 -6.95 14.65
CA LYS A 414 20.82 -7.63 14.95
C LYS A 414 22.00 -6.67 14.89
N LEU A 415 22.00 -5.76 13.91
CA LEU A 415 23.04 -4.75 13.75
C LEU A 415 22.93 -3.63 14.78
N GLY A 416 21.72 -3.17 15.08
CA GLY A 416 21.46 -1.93 15.82
C GLY A 416 21.18 -2.10 17.32
N TRP A 417 21.02 -3.32 17.82
CA TRP A 417 20.67 -3.58 19.22
C TRP A 417 21.60 -2.89 20.22
N PRO A 418 21.11 -2.30 21.32
CA PRO A 418 19.69 -2.15 21.71
C PRO A 418 19.01 -0.87 21.21
N LEU A 419 19.73 0.00 20.47
CA LEU A 419 19.24 1.29 20.00
C LEU A 419 18.21 1.15 18.87
N GLU A 420 18.31 0.07 18.12
CA GLU A 420 17.38 -0.35 17.08
C GLU A 420 17.02 -1.81 17.31
N LYS A 421 15.72 -2.09 17.44
CA LYS A 421 15.23 -3.46 17.71
C LYS A 421 14.85 -4.22 16.45
N GLY A 422 14.82 -3.52 15.31
CA GLY A 422 14.35 -4.05 14.05
C GLY A 422 12.82 -4.06 13.95
N ARG A 423 12.32 -4.79 12.95
CA ARG A 423 10.91 -4.80 12.51
C ARG A 423 10.17 -6.07 12.94
N ASP A 424 10.73 -6.88 13.81
CA ASP A 424 10.08 -8.14 14.25
C ASP A 424 8.75 -7.87 14.96
N GLY A 425 8.65 -6.75 15.67
CA GLY A 425 7.47 -6.40 16.48
C GLY A 425 6.19 -6.27 15.68
N GLU A 426 6.24 -5.63 14.53
CA GLU A 426 5.12 -5.44 13.62
C GLU A 426 4.86 -6.64 12.71
N ARG A 427 5.84 -7.57 12.57
CA ARG A 427 5.77 -8.74 11.68
C ARG A 427 5.29 -10.02 12.35
N THR A 428 4.76 -9.91 13.56
CA THR A 428 4.29 -11.05 14.37
C THR A 428 3.10 -11.77 13.73
N PRO A 429 2.87 -13.08 14.06
CA PRO A 429 1.80 -13.86 13.49
C PRO A 429 0.40 -13.27 13.72
N MET A 430 -0.46 -13.36 12.69
CA MET A 430 -1.88 -12.95 12.72
C MET A 430 -2.65 -13.71 13.81
N GLN A 431 -3.55 -13.02 14.48
CA GLN A 431 -4.33 -13.52 15.61
C GLN A 431 -5.74 -13.95 15.15
N TRP A 432 -5.89 -15.23 14.80
CA TRP A 432 -7.15 -15.77 14.28
C TRP A 432 -8.16 -16.17 15.37
N ASN A 433 -7.68 -16.66 16.50
CA ASN A 433 -8.51 -17.10 17.64
C ASN A 433 -7.67 -17.21 18.93
N GLU A 434 -8.31 -17.52 20.05
CA GLU A 434 -7.64 -17.68 21.37
C GLU A 434 -6.84 -18.99 21.53
N GLY A 435 -6.82 -19.87 20.51
CA GLY A 435 -6.15 -21.17 20.55
C GLY A 435 -4.63 -21.09 20.55
N VAL A 436 -4.01 -22.25 20.38
CA VAL A 436 -2.54 -22.37 20.31
C VAL A 436 -2.00 -21.43 19.23
N ASN A 437 -0.97 -20.64 19.58
CA ASN A 437 -0.35 -19.65 18.72
C ASN A 437 -1.36 -18.71 18.03
N ALA A 438 -2.41 -18.35 18.74
CA ALA A 438 -3.52 -17.55 18.25
C ALA A 438 -4.18 -18.12 16.96
N GLY A 439 -4.13 -19.42 16.76
CA GLY A 439 -4.68 -20.09 15.56
C GLY A 439 -3.86 -19.89 14.29
N PHE A 440 -2.69 -19.29 14.38
CA PHE A 440 -1.78 -19.12 13.24
C PHE A 440 -1.16 -20.47 12.81
N SER A 441 -0.61 -21.22 13.76
CA SER A 441 0.08 -22.51 13.53
C SER A 441 -0.11 -23.44 14.72
N LYS A 442 -0.02 -24.76 14.49
CA LYS A 442 0.01 -25.77 15.56
C LYS A 442 1.40 -26.01 16.14
N THR A 443 2.44 -25.51 15.48
CA THR A 443 3.84 -25.59 15.92
C THR A 443 4.34 -24.21 16.37
N LYS A 444 5.58 -24.13 16.87
CA LYS A 444 6.19 -22.87 17.27
C LYS A 444 6.33 -21.93 16.05
N PRO A 445 5.70 -20.75 16.05
CA PRO A 445 5.87 -19.77 14.98
C PRO A 445 7.29 -19.23 14.91
N TRP A 446 7.68 -18.70 13.75
CA TRP A 446 8.98 -18.07 13.51
C TRP A 446 9.21 -16.82 14.37
N LEU A 447 8.16 -16.08 14.70
CA LEU A 447 8.12 -15.02 15.72
C LEU A 447 7.05 -15.35 16.78
N PRO A 448 7.21 -14.88 18.01
CA PRO A 448 6.22 -15.12 19.05
C PRO A 448 4.93 -14.35 18.78
N VAL A 449 3.79 -14.96 19.02
CA VAL A 449 2.48 -14.29 18.96
C VAL A 449 2.39 -13.27 20.09
N PRO A 450 1.87 -12.05 19.83
CA PRO A 450 1.64 -11.04 20.86
C PRO A 450 0.69 -11.54 21.96
N PRO A 451 0.88 -11.14 23.22
CA PRO A 451 -0.01 -11.48 24.33
C PRO A 451 -1.47 -11.05 24.09
N SER A 452 -1.69 -9.99 23.32
CA SER A 452 -2.99 -9.46 22.92
C SER A 452 -3.84 -10.47 22.11
N GLY A 453 -3.26 -11.52 21.55
CA GLY A 453 -4.02 -12.56 20.84
C GLY A 453 -5.13 -13.23 21.65
N LYS A 454 -5.11 -13.11 22.97
CA LYS A 454 -6.16 -13.57 23.87
C LYS A 454 -7.40 -12.66 23.92
N THR A 455 -7.25 -11.41 23.55
CA THR A 455 -8.30 -10.39 23.61
C THR A 455 -8.62 -9.81 22.23
N HIS A 456 -7.62 -9.67 21.39
CA HIS A 456 -7.71 -9.14 20.04
C HIS A 456 -7.45 -10.26 19.03
N ASN A 457 -8.50 -10.93 18.62
CA ASN A 457 -8.43 -11.97 17.59
C ASN A 457 -9.71 -12.00 16.74
N VAL A 458 -9.57 -12.48 15.52
CA VAL A 458 -10.67 -12.48 14.55
C VAL A 458 -11.92 -13.18 15.08
N THR A 459 -11.79 -14.37 15.69
CA THR A 459 -12.95 -15.16 16.12
C THR A 459 -13.80 -14.49 17.18
N ASP A 460 -13.18 -13.81 18.13
CA ASP A 460 -13.91 -13.19 19.24
C ASP A 460 -14.42 -11.81 18.85
N GLU A 461 -13.62 -11.03 18.11
CA GLU A 461 -14.06 -9.74 17.62
C GLU A 461 -15.19 -9.80 16.59
N MET A 462 -15.29 -10.87 15.82
CA MET A 462 -16.43 -11.13 14.94
C MET A 462 -17.76 -11.30 15.70
N LYS A 463 -17.74 -11.63 16.99
CA LYS A 463 -18.92 -11.78 17.84
C LYS A 463 -19.28 -10.52 18.62
N ASP A 464 -18.30 -9.62 18.80
CA ASP A 464 -18.50 -8.36 19.51
C ASP A 464 -18.85 -7.22 18.52
N PRO A 465 -20.09 -6.69 18.56
CA PRO A 465 -20.49 -5.59 17.67
C PRO A 465 -19.73 -4.28 17.93
N ASN A 466 -19.05 -4.16 19.07
CA ASN A 466 -18.29 -2.96 19.45
C ASN A 466 -16.78 -3.12 19.22
N SER A 467 -16.32 -4.28 18.74
CA SER A 467 -14.90 -4.52 18.49
C SER A 467 -14.33 -3.63 17.39
N VAL A 468 -13.00 -3.58 17.30
CA VAL A 468 -12.28 -2.90 16.22
C VAL A 468 -12.64 -3.54 14.88
N LEU A 469 -12.66 -4.88 14.79
CA LEU A 469 -13.02 -5.60 13.56
C LEU A 469 -14.44 -5.30 13.09
N SER A 470 -15.41 -5.29 14.02
CA SER A 470 -16.80 -4.98 13.68
C SER A 470 -16.94 -3.56 13.15
N PHE A 471 -16.19 -2.61 13.70
CA PHE A 471 -16.13 -1.23 13.20
C PHE A 471 -15.52 -1.17 11.78
N TYR A 472 -14.38 -1.83 11.54
CA TYR A 472 -13.76 -1.89 10.20
C TYR A 472 -14.73 -2.47 9.16
N ARG A 473 -15.42 -3.56 9.47
CA ARG A 473 -16.40 -4.18 8.56
C ARG A 473 -17.54 -3.24 8.20
N GLN A 474 -18.09 -2.53 9.19
CA GLN A 474 -19.16 -1.53 8.97
C GLN A 474 -18.64 -0.37 8.13
N LEU A 475 -17.46 0.15 8.44
CA LEU A 475 -16.85 1.27 7.72
C LEU A 475 -16.53 0.92 6.26
N LEU A 476 -15.99 -0.26 6.00
CA LEU A 476 -15.69 -0.72 4.64
C LEU A 476 -16.98 -0.99 3.84
N ALA A 477 -18.02 -1.55 4.48
CA ALA A 477 -19.32 -1.69 3.85
C ALA A 477 -19.92 -0.31 3.49
N LEU A 478 -19.83 0.65 4.40
CA LEU A 478 -20.26 2.03 4.16
C LEU A 478 -19.48 2.67 2.99
N ARG A 479 -18.15 2.52 2.99
CA ARG A 479 -17.30 3.03 1.89
C ARG A 479 -17.72 2.49 0.54
N HIS A 480 -18.00 1.20 0.43
CA HIS A 480 -18.42 0.58 -0.83
C HIS A 480 -19.83 0.98 -1.30
N GLN A 481 -20.70 1.39 -0.40
CA GLN A 481 -22.09 1.74 -0.70
C GLN A 481 -22.28 3.22 -1.06
N GLU A 482 -21.45 4.11 -0.53
CA GLU A 482 -21.66 5.56 -0.60
C GLU A 482 -20.71 6.20 -1.64
N ALA A 483 -21.29 6.65 -2.75
CA ALA A 483 -20.53 7.29 -3.84
C ALA A 483 -19.72 8.51 -3.36
N ALA A 484 -20.22 9.24 -2.39
CA ALA A 484 -19.50 10.38 -1.79
C ALA A 484 -18.20 9.94 -1.11
N LEU A 485 -18.12 8.74 -0.51
CA LEU A 485 -16.89 8.21 0.08
C LEU A 485 -15.91 7.68 -0.96
N LEU A 486 -16.39 7.24 -2.13
CA LEU A 486 -15.55 6.79 -3.23
C LEU A 486 -15.00 7.99 -4.02
N ASP A 487 -15.88 8.77 -4.63
CA ASP A 487 -15.55 9.78 -5.65
C ASP A 487 -15.68 11.23 -5.17
N GLY A 488 -16.28 11.44 -3.99
CA GLY A 488 -16.59 12.78 -3.52
C GLY A 488 -15.37 13.65 -3.28
N ASP A 489 -15.53 14.94 -3.48
CA ASP A 489 -14.54 15.95 -3.11
C ASP A 489 -14.35 16.00 -1.60
N TYR A 490 -13.13 16.25 -1.16
CA TYR A 490 -12.82 16.57 0.23
C TYR A 490 -13.02 18.06 0.47
N ILE A 491 -13.86 18.41 1.45
CA ILE A 491 -14.11 19.79 1.87
C ILE A 491 -13.82 19.89 3.37
N SER A 492 -12.73 20.56 3.72
CA SER A 492 -12.35 20.77 5.12
C SER A 492 -13.31 21.73 5.81
N LEU A 493 -13.67 21.41 7.04
CA LEU A 493 -14.53 22.23 7.92
C LEU A 493 -13.82 22.52 9.24
N ASN A 494 -14.26 23.57 9.96
CA ASN A 494 -13.74 23.90 11.29
C ASN A 494 -12.21 23.95 11.35
N ASN A 495 -11.61 24.67 10.39
CA ASN A 495 -10.16 24.61 10.13
C ASN A 495 -9.28 25.11 11.30
N ASP A 496 -9.84 25.86 12.23
CA ASP A 496 -9.14 26.40 13.41
C ASP A 496 -9.20 25.46 14.63
N ASP A 497 -9.90 24.32 14.52
CA ASP A 497 -10.01 23.37 15.63
C ASP A 497 -8.73 22.51 15.72
N PRO A 498 -7.96 22.61 16.82
CA PRO A 498 -6.70 21.88 16.95
C PRO A 498 -6.90 20.40 17.32
N ASN A 499 -8.07 20.01 17.82
CA ASN A 499 -8.36 18.71 18.39
C ASN A 499 -9.27 17.86 17.52
N VAL A 500 -10.10 18.50 16.67
CA VAL A 500 -11.10 17.79 15.89
C VAL A 500 -10.87 18.00 14.41
N LEU A 501 -10.76 16.91 13.69
CA LEU A 501 -10.71 16.91 12.22
C LEU A 501 -12.15 16.75 11.70
N THR A 502 -12.65 17.79 11.03
CA THR A 502 -14.01 17.82 10.49
C THR A 502 -13.96 18.08 9.00
N TYR A 503 -14.66 17.29 8.20
CA TYR A 503 -14.73 17.47 6.75
C TYR A 503 -16.01 16.88 6.15
N LEU A 504 -16.31 17.30 4.92
CA LEU A 504 -17.32 16.68 4.07
C LEU A 504 -16.66 15.89 2.95
N ARG A 505 -17.30 14.80 2.59
CA ARG A 505 -17.16 14.14 1.30
C ARG A 505 -18.40 14.44 0.48
N ARG A 506 -18.25 15.10 -0.67
CA ARG A 506 -19.39 15.53 -1.48
C ARG A 506 -19.27 15.02 -2.91
N TYR A 507 -20.31 14.34 -3.35
CA TYR A 507 -20.45 13.87 -4.73
C TYR A 507 -21.85 14.15 -5.25
N LYS A 508 -21.98 14.99 -6.28
CA LYS A 508 -23.30 15.45 -6.80
C LYS A 508 -24.17 16.05 -5.67
N ASP A 509 -25.34 15.46 -5.44
CA ASP A 509 -26.28 15.88 -4.39
C ASP A 509 -26.07 15.16 -3.05
N GLU A 510 -25.08 14.30 -2.97
CA GLU A 510 -24.75 13.55 -1.76
C GLU A 510 -23.60 14.22 -0.99
N ALA A 511 -23.79 14.36 0.33
CA ALA A 511 -22.73 14.85 1.21
C ALA A 511 -22.69 13.99 2.49
N ILE A 512 -21.49 13.57 2.86
CA ILE A 512 -21.21 12.82 4.08
C ILE A 512 -20.29 13.66 4.96
N LEU A 513 -20.75 13.93 6.17
CA LEU A 513 -19.99 14.58 7.23
C LEU A 513 -19.16 13.54 7.97
N VAL A 514 -17.88 13.82 8.15
CA VAL A 514 -16.98 13.05 9.01
C VAL A 514 -16.43 13.98 10.09
N VAL A 515 -16.53 13.56 11.34
CA VAL A 515 -16.00 14.27 12.51
C VAL A 515 -15.20 13.30 13.34
N LEU A 516 -13.92 13.60 13.54
CA LEU A 516 -12.96 12.77 14.27
C LEU A 516 -12.38 13.59 15.44
N ASN A 517 -12.68 13.20 16.66
CA ASN A 517 -11.98 13.75 17.81
C ASN A 517 -10.59 13.09 17.90
N MET A 518 -9.54 13.83 17.61
CA MET A 518 -8.15 13.34 17.63
C MET A 518 -7.46 13.57 18.99
N SER A 519 -8.25 13.82 20.06
CA SER A 519 -7.73 14.14 21.40
C SER A 519 -8.26 13.22 22.49
N GLY A 520 -7.48 13.06 23.56
CA GLY A 520 -7.88 12.30 24.76
C GLY A 520 -8.85 13.02 25.68
N SER A 521 -9.57 14.03 25.19
CA SER A 521 -10.58 14.77 25.96
C SER A 521 -11.87 14.95 25.17
N GLN A 522 -12.98 15.07 25.88
CA GLN A 522 -14.28 15.34 25.28
C GLN A 522 -14.26 16.70 24.57
N GLN A 523 -14.76 16.76 23.33
CA GLN A 523 -14.83 17.96 22.52
C GLN A 523 -16.27 18.32 22.16
N LYS A 524 -16.56 19.62 22.07
CA LYS A 524 -17.83 20.13 21.61
C LYS A 524 -17.67 20.76 20.24
N VAL A 525 -18.29 20.17 19.22
CA VAL A 525 -18.10 20.55 17.82
C VAL A 525 -19.41 20.99 17.20
N THR A 526 -19.39 22.12 16.51
CA THR A 526 -20.49 22.57 15.66
C THR A 526 -19.97 22.61 14.21
N PRO A 527 -20.27 21.59 13.39
CA PRO A 527 -19.81 21.56 11.99
C PRO A 527 -20.36 22.75 11.20
N ASP A 528 -19.50 23.45 10.47
CA ASP A 528 -19.91 24.54 9.59
C ASP A 528 -20.46 23.99 8.27
N LEU A 529 -21.75 23.68 8.25
CA LEU A 529 -22.45 23.15 7.08
C LEU A 529 -22.97 24.22 6.11
N ASN A 530 -22.70 25.51 6.38
CA ASN A 530 -23.10 26.62 5.49
C ASN A 530 -22.50 26.50 4.09
N VAL A 531 -21.34 25.85 3.98
CA VAL A 531 -20.67 25.56 2.70
C VAL A 531 -21.53 24.76 1.72
N LEU A 532 -22.57 24.05 2.21
CA LEU A 532 -23.51 23.30 1.37
C LEU A 532 -24.66 24.19 0.83
N GLY A 533 -24.84 25.41 1.37
CA GLY A 533 -25.95 26.29 1.02
C GLY A 533 -27.33 25.76 1.44
N TYR A 534 -27.40 24.84 2.41
CA TYR A 534 -28.65 24.29 2.92
C TYR A 534 -29.20 25.18 4.05
N SER A 535 -30.48 25.54 3.98
CA SER A 535 -31.11 26.40 4.99
C SER A 535 -31.28 25.73 6.37
N SER A 536 -31.42 24.40 6.38
CA SER A 536 -31.55 23.59 7.60
C SER A 536 -31.08 22.17 7.33
N PRO A 537 -29.74 21.92 7.35
CA PRO A 537 -29.22 20.57 7.10
C PRO A 537 -29.62 19.65 8.25
N GLN A 538 -30.02 18.42 7.91
CA GLN A 538 -30.26 17.33 8.86
C GLN A 538 -29.16 16.29 8.74
N LEU A 539 -28.77 15.71 9.88
CA LEU A 539 -27.74 14.67 9.97
C LEU A 539 -28.40 13.31 10.22
N ALA A 540 -28.24 12.41 9.26
CA ALA A 540 -28.60 11.00 9.44
C ALA A 540 -27.35 10.21 9.78
N VAL A 541 -27.23 9.74 11.01
CA VAL A 541 -26.06 8.97 11.48
C VAL A 541 -25.94 7.69 10.69
N MET A 542 -24.75 7.42 10.17
CA MET A 542 -24.42 6.23 9.39
C MET A 542 -23.51 5.28 10.17
N LEU A 543 -22.49 5.82 10.84
CA LEU A 543 -21.57 5.09 11.70
C LEU A 543 -21.06 6.00 12.81
N THR A 544 -21.06 5.50 14.03
CA THR A 544 -20.48 6.20 15.18
C THR A 544 -20.15 5.21 16.28
N ASP A 545 -19.11 5.50 17.05
CA ASP A 545 -18.79 4.84 18.31
C ASP A 545 -19.25 5.67 19.54
N VAL A 546 -19.90 6.81 19.31
CA VAL A 546 -20.48 7.63 20.40
C VAL A 546 -21.69 6.92 21.01
N ALA A 547 -21.63 6.64 22.31
CA ALA A 547 -22.64 5.87 23.03
C ALA A 547 -24.05 6.49 22.99
N LYS A 548 -24.17 7.81 22.81
CA LYS A 548 -25.43 8.54 22.63
C LYS A 548 -25.27 9.49 21.44
N PRO A 549 -25.50 9.01 20.21
CA PRO A 549 -25.45 9.88 19.05
C PRO A 549 -26.45 11.04 19.23
N PRO A 550 -26.07 12.26 18.81
CA PRO A 550 -26.95 13.42 18.91
C PRO A 550 -28.25 13.22 18.11
N SER A 551 -29.32 13.95 18.49
CA SER A 551 -30.56 13.95 17.71
C SER A 551 -30.30 14.49 16.30
N HIS A 552 -31.13 14.09 15.32
CA HIS A 552 -31.02 14.51 13.91
C HIS A 552 -30.98 16.04 13.72
N ASP A 553 -31.49 16.81 14.69
CA ASP A 553 -31.48 18.27 14.67
C ASP A 553 -30.32 18.90 15.46
N ALA A 554 -29.45 18.09 16.04
CA ALA A 554 -28.34 18.60 16.84
C ALA A 554 -27.29 19.27 15.96
N ARG A 555 -27.22 20.59 16.02
CA ARG A 555 -26.18 21.38 15.36
C ARG A 555 -24.82 21.25 16.04
N THR A 556 -24.78 20.76 17.27
CA THR A 556 -23.60 20.64 18.10
C THR A 556 -23.43 19.19 18.54
N LEU A 557 -22.28 18.62 18.26
CA LEU A 557 -21.87 17.26 18.63
C LEU A 557 -21.05 17.31 19.92
N LEU A 558 -21.30 16.38 20.82
CA LEU A 558 -20.43 16.11 21.95
C LEU A 558 -19.64 14.84 21.63
N MET A 559 -18.35 14.98 21.37
CA MET A 559 -17.46 13.92 20.94
C MET A 559 -16.63 13.44 22.12
N GLU A 560 -16.80 12.19 22.53
CA GLU A 560 -15.94 11.55 23.53
C GLU A 560 -14.48 11.48 23.05
N PRO A 561 -13.49 11.19 23.91
CA PRO A 561 -12.11 11.01 23.49
C PRO A 561 -12.00 10.03 22.32
N TYR A 562 -11.31 10.44 21.26
CA TYR A 562 -11.06 9.68 20.03
C TYR A 562 -12.30 9.18 19.27
N ALA A 563 -13.48 9.74 19.58
CA ALA A 563 -14.73 9.32 18.98
C ALA A 563 -14.84 9.66 17.49
N VAL A 564 -15.58 8.81 16.78
CA VAL A 564 -15.92 8.92 15.36
C VAL A 564 -17.39 9.23 15.18
N TYR A 565 -17.71 10.16 14.28
CA TYR A 565 -19.06 10.44 13.86
C TYR A 565 -19.11 10.61 12.34
N ILE A 566 -19.88 9.76 11.68
CA ILE A 566 -20.11 9.78 10.24
C ILE A 566 -21.60 9.87 9.99
N ALA A 567 -22.04 10.87 9.22
CA ALA A 567 -23.46 11.12 8.97
C ALA A 567 -23.71 11.61 7.55
N LYS A 568 -24.80 11.17 6.94
CA LYS A 568 -25.32 11.74 5.70
C LYS A 568 -25.98 13.08 5.99
N VAL A 569 -25.64 14.10 5.19
CA VAL A 569 -26.22 15.43 5.29
C VAL A 569 -27.36 15.54 4.27
N ALA A 570 -28.59 15.68 4.75
CA ALA A 570 -29.76 15.82 3.91
C ALA A 570 -30.30 17.25 3.92
N ARG A 571 -30.87 17.69 2.78
CA ARG A 571 -31.67 18.91 2.73
C ARG A 571 -32.97 18.67 3.49
N TYR A 572 -33.34 19.61 4.36
CA TYR A 572 -34.71 19.63 4.91
C TYR A 572 -35.68 20.06 3.81
N VAL A 573 -36.48 19.14 3.30
CA VAL A 573 -37.58 19.44 2.39
C VAL A 573 -38.81 19.56 3.27
N VAL A 574 -39.29 20.79 3.47
CA VAL A 574 -40.64 21.01 4.08
C VAL A 574 -41.64 20.39 3.09
N ARG A 575 -42.28 19.29 3.48
CA ARG A 575 -43.42 18.71 2.75
C ARG A 575 -44.67 19.49 3.02
#